data_3a7ba56488f6c221e3c712fba3c96592
#
_entry.id   3a7ba56488f6c221e3c712fba3c96592
#
_cell.length_a   1.000
_cell.length_b   1.000
_cell.length_c   1.000
_cell.angle_alpha   90.00
_cell.angle_beta   90.00
_cell.angle_gamma   90.00
#
_symmetry.space_group_name_H-M   'P 1'
#
loop_
_entity.id
_entity.type
_entity.pdbx_description
1 polymer ?
#
loop_
_entity_poly.entity_id
_entity_poly.type
_entity_poly.pdbx_seq_one_letter_code
_entity_poly.pdbx_strand_id
1 'polypeptide(L)'
;MGGTAPPIKEKILSAGFSYEKYKPGIHKQRHPNDLGNGIYFFLPFDKDTGKTIAFAYVAKYKSFELSKPGVRPELIHAEIILSSMNNIFMLDDPANQSLLEEYRQAASIQIEREITDIADSGAKNRATLLNQNQGLIIELLLDLASQHGKNYEAVQSKTYTAIPSLPVIDGKNGEEICIRDLNCMTNIL
;
A
#
# COMPACT_ATOMS: atom_id res chain seq x y z
N MET A 1 -9.40 -9.89 35.74
CA MET A 1 -8.60 -8.78 35.19
C MET A 1 -8.53 -9.01 33.70
N GLY A 2 -9.31 -8.27 32.92
CA GLY A 2 -9.28 -8.35 31.46
C GLY A 2 -8.08 -7.55 30.97
N GLY A 3 -7.04 -8.24 30.48
CA GLY A 3 -5.92 -7.58 29.83
C GLY A 3 -6.38 -6.96 28.52
N THR A 4 -6.34 -5.66 28.40
CA THR A 4 -6.45 -4.95 27.13
C THR A 4 -5.23 -5.31 26.28
N ALA A 5 -5.46 -5.72 25.03
CA ALA A 5 -4.37 -5.93 24.09
C ALA A 5 -3.55 -4.63 23.99
N PRO A 6 -2.20 -4.71 23.94
CA PRO A 6 -1.37 -3.52 23.83
C PRO A 6 -1.76 -2.70 22.61
N PRO A 7 -1.64 -1.36 22.66
CA PRO A 7 -1.87 -0.50 21.51
C PRO A 7 -1.08 -0.98 20.29
N ILE A 8 -1.65 -0.81 19.12
CA ILE A 8 -1.04 -1.28 17.85
C ILE A 8 0.39 -0.74 17.69
N LYS A 9 0.62 0.52 18.07
CA LYS A 9 1.95 1.14 18.05
C LYS A 9 2.96 0.36 18.91
N GLU A 10 2.62 0.06 20.17
CA GLU A 10 3.51 -0.70 21.05
C GLU A 10 3.84 -2.08 20.50
N LYS A 11 2.87 -2.74 19.89
CA LYS A 11 3.09 -4.01 19.20
C LYS A 11 4.06 -3.87 18.02
N ILE A 12 3.91 -2.82 17.20
CA ILE A 12 4.80 -2.56 16.07
C ILE A 12 6.22 -2.22 16.57
N LEU A 13 6.35 -1.38 17.61
CA LEU A 13 7.65 -1.01 18.18
C LEU A 13 8.37 -2.22 18.80
N SER A 14 7.65 -3.17 19.35
CA SER A 14 8.24 -4.36 20.00
C SER A 14 8.51 -5.51 19.04
N ALA A 15 7.67 -5.72 18.03
CA ALA A 15 7.73 -6.90 17.15
C ALA A 15 8.01 -6.56 15.69
N GLY A 16 8.10 -5.26 15.34
CA GLY A 16 8.21 -4.79 13.96
C GLY A 16 6.88 -4.82 13.21
N PHE A 17 6.93 -4.39 11.97
CA PHE A 17 5.80 -4.49 11.04
C PHE A 17 5.63 -5.92 10.53
N SER A 18 4.39 -6.28 10.26
CA SER A 18 4.05 -7.52 9.56
C SER A 18 2.85 -7.30 8.64
N TYR A 19 2.80 -8.02 7.54
CA TYR A 19 1.64 -8.05 6.67
C TYR A 19 1.43 -9.44 6.08
N GLU A 20 0.19 -9.75 5.74
CA GLU A 20 -0.14 -10.97 5.03
C GLU A 20 -0.02 -10.72 3.53
N LYS A 21 0.87 -11.45 2.87
CA LYS A 21 1.05 -11.35 1.42
C LYS A 21 -0.13 -12.00 0.72
N TYR A 22 -0.82 -11.23 -0.13
CA TYR A 22 -1.83 -11.79 -1.04
C TYR A 22 -1.18 -12.83 -1.97
N LYS A 23 -1.88 -13.93 -2.17
CA LYS A 23 -1.47 -15.00 -3.08
C LYS A 23 -2.60 -15.27 -4.06
N PRO A 24 -2.38 -15.04 -5.37
CA PRO A 24 -3.35 -15.34 -6.41
C PRO A 24 -3.88 -16.79 -6.32
N GLY A 25 -5.17 -16.99 -6.55
CA GLY A 25 -5.82 -18.30 -6.47
C GLY A 25 -6.03 -18.86 -5.06
N ILE A 26 -5.40 -18.27 -4.03
CA ILE A 26 -5.52 -18.72 -2.61
C ILE A 26 -6.39 -17.76 -1.81
N HIS A 27 -6.13 -16.46 -1.88
CA HIS A 27 -6.86 -15.44 -1.13
C HIS A 27 -8.04 -14.93 -1.95
N LYS A 28 -9.25 -15.40 -1.62
CA LYS A 28 -10.48 -15.06 -2.36
C LYS A 28 -11.28 -13.91 -1.76
N GLN A 29 -10.87 -13.36 -0.61
CA GLN A 29 -11.69 -12.39 0.13
C GLN A 29 -11.33 -10.94 -0.10
N ARG A 30 -10.12 -10.67 -0.58
CA ARG A 30 -9.66 -9.31 -0.81
C ARG A 30 -8.43 -9.29 -1.72
N HIS A 31 -8.40 -8.33 -2.64
CA HIS A 31 -7.21 -8.00 -3.42
C HIS A 31 -6.17 -7.23 -2.57
N PRO A 32 -4.93 -7.13 -3.06
CA PRO A 32 -3.95 -6.19 -2.50
C PRO A 32 -4.47 -4.75 -2.59
N ASN A 33 -3.91 -3.86 -1.80
CA ASN A 33 -4.17 -2.43 -1.98
C ASN A 33 -3.55 -1.94 -3.30
N ASP A 34 -3.79 -0.68 -3.66
CA ASP A 34 -3.46 -0.04 -4.94
C ASP A 34 -1.97 -0.10 -5.35
N LEU A 35 -1.03 -0.13 -4.39
CA LEU A 35 0.40 -0.33 -4.65
C LEU A 35 0.88 -1.77 -4.38
N GLY A 36 -0.04 -2.72 -4.21
CA GLY A 36 0.28 -4.12 -3.96
C GLY A 36 0.41 -4.48 -2.47
N ASN A 37 1.14 -5.58 -2.22
CA ASN A 37 1.38 -6.10 -0.87
C ASN A 37 2.55 -5.40 -0.20
N GLY A 38 2.34 -4.92 1.02
CA GLY A 38 3.40 -4.33 1.82
C GLY A 38 2.86 -3.42 2.92
N ILE A 39 3.76 -2.69 3.53
CA ILE A 39 3.46 -1.65 4.51
C ILE A 39 3.55 -0.29 3.83
N TYR A 40 2.49 0.50 3.97
CA TYR A 40 2.34 1.78 3.30
C TYR A 40 2.81 2.92 4.20
N PHE A 41 3.59 3.82 3.60
CA PHE A 41 4.03 5.07 4.22
C PHE A 41 3.76 6.23 3.29
N PHE A 42 3.48 7.39 3.86
CA PHE A 42 3.52 8.66 3.14
C PHE A 42 4.93 9.23 3.21
N LEU A 43 5.48 9.56 2.04
CA LEU A 43 6.79 10.21 1.96
C LEU A 43 6.63 11.71 2.18
N PRO A 44 7.52 12.33 2.97
CA PRO A 44 7.50 13.77 3.15
C PRO A 44 8.13 14.49 1.94
N PHE A 45 7.44 15.49 1.39
CA PHE A 45 8.06 16.49 0.51
C PHE A 45 8.86 17.53 1.32
N ASP A 46 8.38 17.81 2.53
CA ASP A 46 9.01 18.63 3.56
C ASP A 46 8.76 17.97 4.93
N LYS A 47 9.28 18.61 6.00
CA LYS A 47 9.23 18.07 7.37
C LYS A 47 7.85 17.62 7.85
N ASP A 48 6.78 18.25 7.35
CA ASP A 48 5.44 18.11 7.92
C ASP A 48 4.42 17.49 6.96
N THR A 49 4.71 17.44 5.66
CA THR A 49 3.75 16.99 4.64
C THR A 49 3.33 15.55 4.87
N GLY A 50 4.26 14.62 5.03
CA GLY A 50 3.95 13.21 5.27
C GLY A 50 3.08 13.00 6.52
N LYS A 51 3.39 13.71 7.60
CA LYS A 51 2.60 13.70 8.84
C LYS A 51 1.19 14.24 8.62
N THR A 52 1.05 15.37 7.91
CA THR A 52 -0.24 16.00 7.61
C THR A 52 -1.11 15.06 6.79
N ILE A 53 -0.55 14.42 5.77
CA ILE A 53 -1.27 13.44 4.93
C ILE A 53 -1.69 12.23 5.74
N ALA A 54 -0.81 11.68 6.57
CA ALA A 54 -1.11 10.52 7.41
C ALA A 54 -2.28 10.80 8.37
N PHE A 55 -2.28 11.93 9.06
CA PHE A 55 -3.39 12.31 9.93
C PHE A 55 -4.69 12.56 9.17
N ALA A 56 -4.63 13.22 8.03
CA ALA A 56 -5.82 13.46 7.21
C ALA A 56 -6.40 12.17 6.63
N TYR A 57 -5.54 11.24 6.21
CA TYR A 57 -5.95 9.90 5.78
C TYR A 57 -6.70 9.16 6.90
N VAL A 58 -6.14 9.13 8.10
CA VAL A 58 -6.76 8.48 9.26
C VAL A 58 -8.07 9.17 9.63
N ALA A 59 -8.12 10.49 9.66
CA ALA A 59 -9.35 11.23 9.93
C ALA A 59 -10.46 10.92 8.92
N LYS A 60 -10.12 10.76 7.65
CA LYS A 60 -11.07 10.48 6.57
C LYS A 60 -11.54 9.02 6.55
N TYR A 61 -10.61 8.08 6.60
CA TYR A 61 -10.90 6.67 6.34
C TYR A 61 -11.03 5.82 7.61
N LYS A 62 -10.64 6.34 8.78
CA LYS A 62 -10.71 5.68 10.08
C LYS A 62 -11.54 6.46 11.10
N SER A 63 -12.44 7.32 10.62
CA SER A 63 -13.29 8.16 11.47
C SER A 63 -14.14 7.34 12.46
N PHE A 64 -14.61 6.16 12.06
CA PHE A 64 -15.35 5.27 12.94
C PHE A 64 -14.48 4.74 14.10
N GLU A 65 -13.26 4.33 13.82
CA GLU A 65 -12.32 3.89 14.84
C GLU A 65 -11.95 5.03 15.79
N LEU A 66 -11.74 6.23 15.26
CA LEU A 66 -11.42 7.43 16.05
C LEU A 66 -12.59 7.93 16.90
N SER A 67 -13.83 7.57 16.58
CA SER A 67 -15.00 7.92 17.40
C SER A 67 -15.10 7.12 18.70
N LYS A 68 -14.34 6.04 18.84
CA LYS A 68 -14.35 5.20 20.05
C LYS A 68 -13.65 5.92 21.20
N PRO A 69 -14.18 5.83 22.45
CA PRO A 69 -13.56 6.44 23.61
C PRO A 69 -12.11 5.96 23.82
N GLY A 70 -11.19 6.91 24.03
CA GLY A 70 -9.79 6.61 24.31
C GLY A 70 -8.93 6.28 23.09
N VAL A 71 -9.51 6.19 21.88
CA VAL A 71 -8.75 5.98 20.64
C VAL A 71 -8.21 7.31 20.13
N ARG A 72 -6.91 7.38 19.92
CA ARG A 72 -6.22 8.55 19.33
C ARG A 72 -5.35 8.08 18.18
N PRO A 73 -5.23 8.86 17.09
CA PRO A 73 -4.29 8.55 16.03
C PRO A 73 -2.87 8.75 16.57
N GLU A 74 -2.03 7.78 16.34
CA GLU A 74 -0.60 7.84 16.65
C GLU A 74 0.20 7.73 15.36
N LEU A 75 1.29 8.47 15.30
CA LEU A 75 2.21 8.45 14.18
C LEU A 75 3.32 7.43 14.44
N ILE A 76 3.66 6.68 13.41
CA ILE A 76 4.83 5.82 13.39
C ILE A 76 5.74 6.32 12.29
N HIS A 77 7.00 6.54 12.63
CA HIS A 77 8.05 6.86 11.69
C HIS A 77 8.92 5.62 11.51
N ALA A 78 9.39 5.41 10.29
CA ALA A 78 10.39 4.40 9.99
C ALA A 78 11.43 4.98 9.04
N GLU A 79 12.67 4.65 9.24
CA GLU A 79 13.73 4.89 8.27
C GLU A 79 13.74 3.73 7.28
N ILE A 80 13.79 4.06 5.99
CA ILE A 80 13.77 3.07 4.90
C ILE A 80 15.11 3.12 4.20
N ILE A 81 15.85 2.01 4.23
CA ILE A 81 17.15 1.83 3.58
C ILE A 81 16.99 0.76 2.52
N LEU A 82 16.91 1.19 1.27
CA LEU A 82 16.82 0.29 0.12
C LEU A 82 18.21 -0.10 -0.37
N SER A 83 18.36 -1.32 -0.85
CA SER A 83 19.64 -1.79 -1.38
C SER A 83 20.04 -1.08 -2.67
N SER A 84 19.07 -0.63 -3.46
CA SER A 84 19.24 0.16 -4.68
C SER A 84 17.97 0.90 -5.05
N MET A 85 18.08 2.11 -5.59
CA MET A 85 16.97 2.84 -6.21
C MET A 85 16.33 2.06 -7.37
N ASN A 86 17.09 1.21 -8.05
CA ASN A 86 16.57 0.32 -9.10
C ASN A 86 15.63 -0.78 -8.56
N ASN A 87 15.58 -0.96 -7.25
CA ASN A 87 14.67 -1.92 -6.60
C ASN A 87 13.35 -1.29 -6.15
N ILE A 88 13.09 -0.05 -6.56
CA ILE A 88 11.78 0.60 -6.45
C ILE A 88 11.05 0.46 -7.78
N PHE A 89 9.83 -0.05 -7.75
CA PHE A 89 8.92 0.04 -8.89
C PHE A 89 8.16 1.36 -8.82
N MET A 90 8.63 2.36 -9.53
CA MET A 90 8.04 3.70 -9.55
C MET A 90 6.88 3.74 -10.55
N LEU A 91 5.64 3.80 -10.07
CA LEU A 91 4.44 3.81 -10.94
C LEU A 91 4.31 5.07 -11.80
N ASP A 92 4.95 6.17 -11.39
CA ASP A 92 4.91 7.41 -12.16
C ASP A 92 6.01 7.47 -13.25
N ASP A 93 6.90 6.47 -13.30
CA ASP A 93 7.88 6.34 -14.39
C ASP A 93 7.20 5.85 -15.67
N PRO A 94 7.36 6.54 -16.82
CA PRO A 94 6.70 6.18 -18.07
C PRO A 94 7.05 4.76 -18.56
N ALA A 95 8.27 4.28 -18.33
CA ALA A 95 8.66 2.94 -18.75
C ALA A 95 7.94 1.88 -17.90
N ASN A 96 7.81 2.11 -16.59
CA ASN A 96 7.06 1.22 -15.71
C ASN A 96 5.56 1.24 -15.99
N GLN A 97 5.01 2.40 -16.36
CA GLN A 97 3.61 2.51 -16.79
C GLN A 97 3.35 1.70 -18.06
N SER A 98 4.25 1.82 -19.06
CA SER A 98 4.15 1.03 -20.28
C SER A 98 4.26 -0.46 -20.01
N LEU A 99 5.21 -0.88 -19.18
CA LEU A 99 5.39 -2.26 -18.77
C LEU A 99 4.14 -2.81 -18.05
N LEU A 100 3.55 -2.03 -17.15
CA LEU A 100 2.34 -2.43 -16.43
C LEU A 100 1.14 -2.59 -17.38
N GLU A 101 1.00 -1.69 -18.36
CA GLU A 101 -0.08 -1.76 -19.35
C GLU A 101 0.11 -2.93 -20.33
N GLU A 102 1.33 -3.17 -20.81
CA GLU A 102 1.65 -4.33 -21.65
C GLU A 102 1.36 -5.64 -20.92
N TYR A 103 1.76 -5.72 -19.64
CA TYR A 103 1.47 -6.88 -18.82
C TYR A 103 -0.03 -7.07 -18.60
N ARG A 104 -0.77 -6.00 -18.31
CA ARG A 104 -2.23 -6.03 -18.14
C ARG A 104 -2.93 -6.60 -19.37
N GLN A 105 -2.50 -6.20 -20.54
CA GLN A 105 -3.05 -6.72 -21.81
C GLN A 105 -2.69 -8.20 -22.01
N ALA A 106 -1.43 -8.57 -21.79
CA ALA A 106 -0.97 -9.95 -21.98
C ALA A 106 -1.59 -10.91 -20.96
N ALA A 107 -1.83 -10.47 -19.73
CA ALA A 107 -2.35 -11.29 -18.64
C ALA A 107 -3.86 -11.10 -18.40
N SER A 108 -4.59 -10.47 -19.31
CA SER A 108 -6.00 -10.08 -19.13
C SER A 108 -6.89 -11.23 -18.65
N ILE A 109 -6.76 -12.42 -19.24
CA ILE A 109 -7.56 -13.62 -18.88
C ILE A 109 -7.27 -14.05 -17.43
N GLN A 110 -6.00 -14.02 -17.00
CA GLN A 110 -5.65 -14.35 -15.62
C GLN A 110 -6.19 -13.33 -14.64
N ILE A 111 -6.06 -12.03 -14.96
CA ILE A 111 -6.55 -10.91 -14.14
C ILE A 111 -8.08 -11.00 -14.00
N GLU A 112 -8.80 -11.21 -15.09
CA GLU A 112 -10.26 -11.36 -15.06
C GLU A 112 -10.70 -12.53 -14.20
N ARG A 113 -10.00 -13.66 -14.25
CA ARG A 113 -10.29 -14.82 -13.39
C ARG A 113 -10.13 -14.46 -11.92
N GLU A 114 -9.02 -13.84 -11.52
CA GLU A 114 -8.78 -13.44 -10.12
C GLU A 114 -9.85 -12.46 -9.63
N ILE A 115 -10.26 -11.50 -10.48
CA ILE A 115 -11.31 -10.53 -10.16
C ILE A 115 -12.66 -11.24 -9.96
N THR A 116 -13.00 -12.19 -10.84
CA THR A 116 -14.26 -12.93 -10.78
C THR A 116 -14.32 -13.79 -9.54
N ASP A 117 -13.23 -14.52 -9.22
CA ASP A 117 -13.15 -15.35 -8.03
C ASP A 117 -13.40 -14.57 -6.73
N ILE A 118 -12.93 -13.32 -6.66
CA ILE A 118 -13.18 -12.46 -5.51
C ILE A 118 -14.61 -11.90 -5.51
N ALA A 119 -15.13 -11.50 -6.66
CA ALA A 119 -16.50 -11.02 -6.77
C ALA A 119 -17.49 -12.11 -6.34
N ASP A 120 -17.29 -13.36 -6.75
CA ASP A 120 -18.11 -14.50 -6.38
C ASP A 120 -18.00 -14.87 -4.90
N SER A 121 -16.89 -14.54 -4.25
CA SER A 121 -16.72 -14.73 -2.80
C SER A 121 -17.56 -13.77 -1.92
N GLY A 122 -18.32 -12.84 -2.52
CA GLY A 122 -19.19 -11.91 -1.82
C GLY A 122 -18.49 -10.64 -1.31
N ALA A 123 -17.34 -10.26 -1.89
CA ALA A 123 -16.69 -8.99 -1.63
C ALA A 123 -17.63 -7.82 -2.03
N LYS A 124 -18.06 -7.06 -1.04
CA LYS A 124 -19.28 -6.23 -1.11
C LYS A 124 -19.12 -4.88 -1.82
N ASN A 125 -17.93 -4.49 -2.26
CA ASN A 125 -17.73 -3.12 -2.74
C ASN A 125 -17.01 -3.07 -4.09
N ARG A 126 -17.80 -2.92 -5.16
CA ARG A 126 -17.29 -2.83 -6.54
C ARG A 126 -16.30 -1.66 -6.74
N ALA A 127 -16.48 -0.54 -6.05
CA ALA A 127 -15.55 0.59 -6.13
C ALA A 127 -14.20 0.24 -5.47
N THR A 128 -14.23 -0.48 -4.35
CA THR A 128 -13.02 -1.00 -3.71
C THR A 128 -12.32 -2.00 -4.61
N LEU A 129 -13.06 -2.88 -5.30
CA LEU A 129 -12.49 -3.83 -6.26
C LEU A 129 -11.79 -3.13 -7.42
N LEU A 130 -12.38 -2.06 -7.98
CA LEU A 130 -11.76 -1.30 -9.06
C LEU A 130 -10.43 -0.65 -8.63
N ASN A 131 -10.38 -0.06 -7.45
CA ASN A 131 -9.15 0.54 -6.91
C ASN A 131 -8.08 -0.52 -6.54
N GLN A 132 -8.51 -1.73 -6.19
CA GLN A 132 -7.61 -2.83 -5.84
C GLN A 132 -7.09 -3.60 -7.06
N ASN A 133 -7.70 -3.44 -8.23
CA ASN A 133 -7.25 -4.13 -9.45
C ASN A 133 -5.83 -3.72 -9.86
N GLN A 134 -5.46 -2.46 -9.67
CA GLN A 134 -4.09 -2.01 -9.93
C GLN A 134 -3.09 -2.76 -9.05
N GLY A 135 -3.37 -2.89 -7.76
CA GLY A 135 -2.52 -3.64 -6.83
C GLY A 135 -2.39 -5.13 -7.20
N LEU A 136 -3.47 -5.76 -7.68
CA LEU A 136 -3.43 -7.13 -8.20
C LEU A 136 -2.50 -7.24 -9.41
N ILE A 137 -2.63 -6.34 -10.38
CA ILE A 137 -1.81 -6.34 -11.59
C ILE A 137 -0.34 -6.14 -11.21
N ILE A 138 -0.04 -5.22 -10.29
CA ILE A 138 1.30 -5.00 -9.77
C ILE A 138 1.85 -6.28 -9.15
N GLU A 139 1.09 -6.96 -8.28
CA GLU A 139 1.56 -8.20 -7.65
C GLU A 139 1.90 -9.28 -8.66
N LEU A 140 1.02 -9.51 -9.64
CA LEU A 140 1.24 -10.50 -10.69
C LEU A 140 2.48 -10.17 -11.53
N LEU A 141 2.66 -8.89 -11.90
CA LEU A 141 3.84 -8.43 -12.64
C LEU A 141 5.12 -8.59 -11.83
N LEU A 142 5.11 -8.18 -10.54
CA LEU A 142 6.30 -8.26 -9.70
C LEU A 142 6.65 -9.70 -9.30
N ASP A 143 5.67 -10.59 -9.19
CA ASP A 143 5.91 -12.02 -9.01
C ASP A 143 6.56 -12.61 -10.28
N LEU A 144 6.11 -12.22 -11.47
CA LEU A 144 6.76 -12.61 -12.73
C LEU A 144 8.19 -12.08 -12.81
N ALA A 145 8.42 -10.81 -12.48
CA ALA A 145 9.76 -10.23 -12.45
C ALA A 145 10.70 -10.98 -11.48
N SER A 146 10.19 -11.38 -10.31
CA SER A 146 10.94 -12.14 -9.34
C SER A 146 11.36 -13.52 -9.86
N GLN A 147 10.49 -14.21 -10.62
CA GLN A 147 10.82 -15.47 -11.28
C GLN A 147 11.96 -15.32 -12.31
N HIS A 148 12.15 -14.11 -12.84
CA HIS A 148 13.25 -13.76 -13.75
C HIS A 148 14.43 -13.08 -13.02
N GLY A 149 14.50 -13.18 -11.70
CA GLY A 149 15.63 -12.69 -10.90
C GLY A 149 15.59 -11.20 -10.57
N LYS A 150 14.50 -10.47 -10.89
CA LYS A 150 14.33 -9.06 -10.55
C LYS A 150 13.39 -8.91 -9.35
N ASN A 151 13.96 -8.56 -8.20
CA ASN A 151 13.19 -8.33 -6.98
C ASN A 151 13.04 -6.83 -6.71
N TYR A 152 11.80 -6.42 -6.42
CA TYR A 152 11.49 -5.06 -6.01
C TYR A 152 11.23 -5.02 -4.50
N GLU A 153 11.97 -4.14 -3.81
CA GLU A 153 11.87 -3.92 -2.36
C GLU A 153 10.69 -3.01 -2.00
N ALA A 154 10.31 -2.14 -2.95
CA ALA A 154 9.22 -1.20 -2.78
C ALA A 154 8.47 -0.89 -4.08
N VAL A 155 7.23 -0.41 -3.94
CA VAL A 155 6.45 0.24 -4.99
C VAL A 155 6.15 1.66 -4.54
N GLN A 156 6.34 2.65 -5.41
CA GLN A 156 6.16 4.06 -5.09
C GLN A 156 5.26 4.73 -6.12
N SER A 157 4.40 5.63 -5.67
CA SER A 157 3.55 6.45 -6.54
C SER A 157 3.22 7.78 -5.91
N LYS A 158 3.07 8.80 -6.75
CA LYS A 158 2.42 10.05 -6.38
C LYS A 158 0.92 9.84 -6.29
N THR A 159 0.33 10.26 -5.18
CA THR A 159 -1.06 10.01 -4.85
C THR A 159 -1.85 11.29 -4.64
N TYR A 160 -3.17 11.16 -4.69
CA TYR A 160 -4.10 12.21 -4.33
C TYR A 160 -4.87 11.79 -3.06
N THR A 161 -4.68 12.56 -2.00
CA THR A 161 -5.53 12.46 -0.81
C THR A 161 -6.33 13.75 -0.69
N ALA A 162 -7.66 13.66 -0.63
CA ALA A 162 -8.53 14.83 -0.54
C ALA A 162 -8.35 15.54 0.81
N ILE A 163 -7.38 16.45 0.85
CA ILE A 163 -7.04 17.27 2.02
C ILE A 163 -7.16 18.73 1.60
N PRO A 164 -8.15 19.49 2.13
CA PRO A 164 -8.42 20.86 1.68
C PRO A 164 -7.24 21.82 1.87
N SER A 165 -6.36 21.55 2.83
CA SER A 165 -5.23 22.43 3.18
C SER A 165 -3.95 22.18 2.36
N LEU A 166 -3.90 21.11 1.58
CA LEU A 166 -2.72 20.79 0.77
C LEU A 166 -2.90 21.23 -0.68
N PRO A 167 -1.89 21.90 -1.26
CA PRO A 167 -1.92 22.22 -2.67
C PRO A 167 -1.94 20.95 -3.52
N VAL A 168 -2.68 20.99 -4.62
CA VAL A 168 -2.73 19.92 -5.59
C VAL A 168 -1.90 20.34 -6.79
N ILE A 169 -0.87 19.57 -7.12
CA ILE A 169 -0.01 19.78 -8.30
C ILE A 169 -0.24 18.60 -9.25
N ASP A 170 -0.66 18.89 -10.47
CA ASP A 170 -0.97 17.87 -11.50
C ASP A 170 -1.93 16.77 -10.99
N GLY A 171 -2.95 17.18 -10.20
CA GLY A 171 -3.93 16.26 -9.64
C GLY A 171 -3.43 15.42 -8.47
N LYS A 172 -2.22 15.68 -7.95
CA LYS A 172 -1.61 14.93 -6.85
C LYS A 172 -1.16 15.87 -5.73
N ASN A 173 -1.19 15.40 -4.50
CA ASN A 173 -0.79 16.20 -3.33
C ASN A 173 -0.04 15.38 -2.27
N GLY A 174 0.40 14.19 -2.62
CA GLY A 174 1.15 13.29 -1.76
C GLY A 174 1.98 12.30 -2.55
N GLU A 175 2.81 11.58 -1.84
CA GLU A 175 3.60 10.48 -2.38
C GLU A 175 3.56 9.33 -1.38
N GLU A 176 3.25 8.14 -1.87
CA GLU A 176 3.16 6.92 -1.07
C GLU A 176 4.22 5.92 -1.52
N ILE A 177 4.76 5.20 -0.54
CA ILE A 177 5.63 4.06 -0.78
C ILE A 177 5.06 2.83 -0.05
N CYS A 178 4.97 1.72 -0.77
CA CYS A 178 4.61 0.42 -0.25
C CYS A 178 5.88 -0.41 -0.10
N ILE A 179 6.33 -0.65 1.12
CA ILE A 179 7.53 -1.46 1.43
C ILE A 179 7.16 -2.92 1.42
N ARG A 180 7.79 -3.69 0.53
CA ARG A 180 7.58 -5.12 0.30
C ARG A 180 8.58 -5.98 1.06
N ASP A 181 9.83 -5.54 1.14
CA ASP A 181 10.86 -6.17 1.98
C ASP A 181 10.97 -5.43 3.31
N LEU A 182 10.50 -6.07 4.38
CA LEU A 182 10.48 -5.47 5.71
C LEU A 182 11.88 -5.29 6.30
N ASN A 183 12.91 -5.98 5.75
CA ASN A 183 14.29 -5.79 6.18
C ASN A 183 14.84 -4.41 5.79
N CYS A 184 14.20 -3.72 4.86
CA CYS A 184 14.55 -2.35 4.49
C CYS A 184 14.15 -1.31 5.55
N MET A 185 13.35 -1.68 6.56
CA MET A 185 12.88 -0.76 7.59
C MET A 185 13.76 -0.83 8.82
N THR A 186 14.23 0.34 9.24
CA THR A 186 15.06 0.52 10.45
C THR A 186 14.50 1.67 11.30
N ASN A 187 14.98 1.81 12.53
CA ASN A 187 14.64 2.94 13.40
C ASN A 187 13.14 3.26 13.44
N ILE A 188 12.31 2.26 13.77
CA ILE A 188 10.86 2.44 13.92
C ILE A 188 10.59 3.19 15.23
N LEU A 189 9.93 4.38 15.16
CA LEU A 189 9.69 5.30 16.27
C LEU A 189 8.21 5.68 16.41
#